data_a15da33bab393c22b5dd4d080856ea35
#
_entry.id   a15da33bab393c22b5dd4d080856ea35
#
_cell.length_a   1.000
_cell.length_b   1.000
_cell.length_c   1.000
_cell.angle_alpha   90.00
_cell.angle_beta   90.00
_cell.angle_gamma   90.00
#
_symmetry.space_group_name_H-M   'P 1'
#
loop_
_entity.id
_entity.type
_entity.pdbx_description
1 polymer ?
#
loop_
_entity_poly.entity_id
_entity_poly.type
_entity_poly.pdbx_seq_one_letter_code
_entity_poly.pdbx_strand_id
1 'polypeptide(L)'
;MRDNARRLLTILTVILALWLVLGFWPLSIGNQVIFSLCILLAGGAALWRQRRRAVSRQRSEIVLPPEDFQGAVVLVCGDTDGLFPGRSAHGETRHGWYLRGDSAEQLPGLAQYLAAARPALVSQVSVLLAVVPEHHPSGEHLAQSLRDWRRSIVQCRTWLNGLPPVWSVFWVTPPGGQAAESRWFTITPERAGLQVQLKGQAPQAVAGWQREGSPASRLHQTLWLESILTLAENALFRPFRARQAELPPLNLCAAGICLTPVAAVANNLWQQQIAAITTLSPGNDAAPGPHPLPDLLLSSLPHRHGVSRRMRDAGLSAGVGFLFLALA
;
A
#
# COMPACT_ATOMS: atom_id res chain seq x y z
N MET A 1 -16.56 8.36 13.87
CA MET A 1 -17.77 8.18 14.71
C MET A 1 -19.08 8.64 14.04
N ARG A 2 -19.15 9.79 13.35
CA ARG A 2 -20.39 10.32 12.72
C ARG A 2 -20.95 9.44 11.58
N ASP A 3 -20.14 8.74 10.80
CA ASP A 3 -20.62 7.94 9.66
C ASP A 3 -21.22 6.59 10.09
N ASN A 4 -20.71 5.98 11.15
CA ASN A 4 -21.31 4.78 11.73
C ASN A 4 -22.66 5.07 12.37
N ALA A 5 -22.81 6.23 13.02
CA ALA A 5 -24.09 6.67 13.58
C ALA A 5 -25.14 6.89 12.48
N ARG A 6 -24.76 7.49 11.34
CA ARG A 6 -25.67 7.66 10.20
C ARG A 6 -26.09 6.34 9.55
N ARG A 7 -25.19 5.36 9.43
CA ARG A 7 -25.51 4.02 8.92
C ARG A 7 -26.49 3.30 9.84
N LEU A 8 -26.23 3.33 11.16
CA LEU A 8 -27.12 2.76 12.16
C LEU A 8 -28.51 3.41 12.10
N LEU A 9 -28.58 4.72 11.97
CA LEU A 9 -29.84 5.46 11.88
C LEU A 9 -30.63 5.09 10.61
N THR A 10 -29.94 4.91 9.46
CA THR A 10 -30.60 4.45 8.22
C THR A 10 -31.14 3.03 8.35
N ILE A 11 -30.38 2.12 8.95
CA ILE A 11 -30.81 0.73 9.19
C ILE A 11 -32.02 0.72 10.12
N LEU A 12 -31.96 1.47 11.21
CA LEU A 12 -33.07 1.60 12.17
C LEU A 12 -34.35 2.13 11.49
N THR A 13 -34.21 3.16 10.64
CA THR A 13 -35.34 3.73 9.88
C THR A 13 -35.96 2.70 8.93
N VAL A 14 -35.19 1.88 8.24
CA VAL A 14 -35.66 0.82 7.35
C VAL A 14 -36.39 -0.27 8.15
N ILE A 15 -35.84 -0.68 9.29
CA ILE A 15 -36.51 -1.67 10.18
C ILE A 15 -37.82 -1.13 10.71
N LEU A 16 -37.85 0.12 11.17
CA LEU A 16 -39.07 0.75 11.69
C LEU A 16 -40.14 0.88 10.61
N ALA A 17 -39.77 1.27 9.38
CA ALA A 17 -40.65 1.38 8.25
C ALA A 17 -41.27 0.02 7.85
N LEU A 18 -40.44 -1.05 7.82
CA LEU A 18 -40.92 -2.40 7.59
C LEU A 18 -41.89 -2.89 8.68
N TRP A 19 -41.55 -2.63 9.95
CA TRP A 19 -42.40 -2.99 11.07
C TRP A 19 -43.75 -2.30 11.00
N LEU A 20 -43.80 -1.03 10.59
CA LEU A 20 -45.00 -0.24 10.44
C LEU A 20 -45.88 -0.76 9.29
N VAL A 21 -45.33 -1.13 8.15
CA VAL A 21 -46.04 -1.66 6.98
C VAL A 21 -46.59 -3.06 7.25
N LEU A 22 -45.82 -3.92 7.92
CA LEU A 22 -46.18 -5.32 8.16
C LEU A 22 -47.09 -5.47 9.38
N GLY A 23 -46.94 -4.61 10.41
CA GLY A 23 -47.63 -4.78 11.67
C GLY A 23 -48.87 -3.90 11.89
N PHE A 24 -48.89 -2.72 11.28
CA PHE A 24 -49.94 -1.72 11.62
C PHE A 24 -50.90 -1.37 10.47
N TRP A 25 -50.52 -1.58 9.24
CA TRP A 25 -51.34 -1.15 8.10
C TRP A 25 -52.18 -2.30 7.55
N PRO A 26 -53.52 -2.19 7.53
CA PRO A 26 -54.42 -3.22 7.02
C PRO A 26 -54.43 -3.21 5.48
N LEU A 27 -53.31 -3.53 4.87
CA LEU A 27 -53.16 -3.64 3.42
C LEU A 27 -53.37 -5.08 2.96
N SER A 28 -53.85 -5.24 1.71
CA SER A 28 -53.84 -6.56 1.08
C SER A 28 -52.42 -7.12 0.97
N ILE A 29 -52.27 -8.44 1.04
CA ILE A 29 -50.97 -9.14 1.03
C ILE A 29 -50.12 -8.69 -0.17
N GLY A 30 -50.71 -8.47 -1.34
CA GLY A 30 -49.98 -7.97 -2.53
C GLY A 30 -49.37 -6.58 -2.33
N ASN A 31 -50.14 -5.65 -1.71
CA ASN A 31 -49.65 -4.32 -1.46
C ASN A 31 -48.56 -4.29 -0.37
N GLN A 32 -48.67 -5.13 0.67
CA GLN A 32 -47.62 -5.27 1.69
C GLN A 32 -46.29 -5.72 1.10
N VAL A 33 -46.31 -6.68 0.16
CA VAL A 33 -45.11 -7.15 -0.52
C VAL A 33 -44.50 -6.04 -1.36
N ILE A 34 -45.29 -5.29 -2.12
CA ILE A 34 -44.80 -4.18 -2.96
C ILE A 34 -44.17 -3.08 -2.10
N PHE A 35 -44.83 -2.63 -1.04
CA PHE A 35 -44.29 -1.59 -0.15
C PHE A 35 -43.03 -2.04 0.57
N SER A 36 -42.99 -3.28 1.06
CA SER A 36 -41.77 -3.84 1.68
C SER A 36 -40.58 -3.89 0.72
N LEU A 37 -40.85 -4.28 -0.53
CA LEU A 37 -39.79 -4.28 -1.57
C LEU A 37 -39.30 -2.86 -1.88
N CYS A 38 -40.21 -1.88 -1.99
CA CYS A 38 -39.85 -0.48 -2.20
C CYS A 38 -39.01 0.08 -1.03
N ILE A 39 -39.31 -0.24 0.20
CA ILE A 39 -38.57 0.19 1.39
C ILE A 39 -37.15 -0.42 1.38
N LEU A 40 -37.06 -1.71 1.07
CA LEU A 40 -35.74 -2.38 0.96
C LEU A 40 -34.88 -1.81 -0.16
N LEU A 41 -35.44 -1.54 -1.33
CA LEU A 41 -34.74 -0.92 -2.45
C LEU A 41 -34.29 0.51 -2.11
N ALA A 42 -35.17 1.31 -1.50
CA ALA A 42 -34.83 2.68 -1.09
C ALA A 42 -33.74 2.69 0.00
N GLY A 43 -33.84 1.80 0.99
CA GLY A 43 -32.83 1.62 2.04
C GLY A 43 -31.47 1.16 1.49
N GLY A 44 -31.49 0.19 0.57
CA GLY A 44 -30.29 -0.27 -0.13
C GLY A 44 -29.63 0.84 -0.96
N ALA A 45 -30.44 1.60 -1.70
CA ALA A 45 -29.96 2.74 -2.49
C ALA A 45 -29.38 3.86 -1.59
N ALA A 46 -30.01 4.12 -0.43
CA ALA A 46 -29.49 5.10 0.54
C ALA A 46 -28.15 4.67 1.15
N LEU A 47 -28.02 3.41 1.55
CA LEU A 47 -26.76 2.85 2.06
C LEU A 47 -25.67 2.85 0.99
N TRP A 48 -25.99 2.50 -0.25
CA TRP A 48 -25.05 2.55 -1.37
C TRP A 48 -24.59 3.98 -1.68
N ARG A 49 -25.52 4.97 -1.68
CA ARG A 49 -25.19 6.40 -1.80
C ARG A 49 -24.33 6.90 -0.65
N GLN A 50 -24.59 6.47 0.59
CA GLN A 50 -23.76 6.83 1.74
C GLN A 50 -22.34 6.26 1.59
N ARG A 51 -22.19 5.00 1.16
CA ARG A 51 -20.87 4.42 0.84
C ARG A 51 -20.15 5.21 -0.25
N ARG A 52 -20.83 5.54 -1.36
CA ARG A 52 -20.25 6.35 -2.43
C ARG A 52 -19.86 7.76 -1.97
N ARG A 53 -20.65 8.40 -1.13
CA ARG A 53 -20.36 9.73 -0.59
C ARG A 53 -19.21 9.72 0.41
N ALA A 54 -19.05 8.70 1.23
CA ALA A 54 -17.92 8.53 2.13
C ALA A 54 -16.61 8.41 1.32
N VAL A 55 -16.61 7.56 0.29
CA VAL A 55 -15.48 7.41 -0.65
C VAL A 55 -15.21 8.72 -1.41
N SER A 56 -16.25 9.45 -1.81
CA SER A 56 -16.10 10.73 -2.53
C SER A 56 -15.56 11.87 -1.64
N ARG A 57 -15.93 11.93 -0.35
CA ARG A 57 -15.40 12.93 0.58
C ARG A 57 -13.93 12.71 0.90
N GLN A 58 -13.53 11.48 1.10
CA GLN A 58 -12.13 11.12 1.32
C GLN A 58 -11.29 11.41 0.06
N ARG A 59 -11.89 11.32 -1.14
CA ARG A 59 -11.27 11.67 -2.42
C ARG A 59 -11.05 13.17 -2.62
N SER A 60 -11.87 14.03 -2.02
CA SER A 60 -11.74 15.49 -2.16
C SER A 60 -10.54 16.09 -1.41
N GLU A 61 -9.94 15.34 -0.46
CA GLU A 61 -8.73 15.73 0.27
C GLU A 61 -7.44 15.25 -0.40
N ILE A 62 -7.54 14.34 -1.40
CA ILE A 62 -6.38 13.79 -2.09
C ILE A 62 -5.95 14.75 -3.19
N VAL A 63 -4.81 15.39 -2.99
CA VAL A 63 -4.16 16.20 -4.02
C VAL A 63 -3.45 15.27 -4.99
N LEU A 64 -3.94 15.21 -6.22
CA LEU A 64 -3.33 14.42 -7.29
C LEU A 64 -2.19 15.19 -7.95
N PRO A 65 -1.18 14.48 -8.52
CA PRO A 65 -0.14 15.12 -9.29
C PRO A 65 -0.71 15.91 -10.48
N PRO A 66 -0.02 16.98 -10.93
CA PRO A 66 -0.36 17.70 -12.17
C PRO A 66 -0.42 16.76 -13.37
N GLU A 67 -1.14 17.15 -14.42
CA GLU A 67 -1.28 16.30 -15.63
C GLU A 67 0.03 16.09 -16.39
N ASP A 68 0.91 17.07 -16.31
CA ASP A 68 2.24 17.11 -16.93
C ASP A 68 3.34 16.53 -16.03
N PHE A 69 2.99 15.96 -14.88
CA PHE A 69 3.95 15.35 -13.95
C PHE A 69 4.69 14.18 -14.61
N GLN A 70 6.02 14.26 -14.64
CA GLN A 70 6.88 13.25 -15.28
C GLN A 70 7.61 12.34 -14.29
N GLY A 71 7.37 12.49 -12.98
CA GLY A 71 7.96 11.66 -11.92
C GLY A 71 7.19 10.37 -11.66
N ALA A 72 7.72 9.55 -10.76
CA ALA A 72 7.04 8.36 -10.31
C ALA A 72 5.81 8.70 -9.45
N VAL A 73 4.68 8.05 -9.69
CA VAL A 73 3.49 8.11 -8.83
C VAL A 73 3.44 6.85 -7.97
N VAL A 74 3.52 7.02 -6.66
CA VAL A 74 3.64 5.91 -5.72
C VAL A 74 2.40 5.81 -4.85
N LEU A 75 1.70 4.68 -4.92
CA LEU A 75 0.64 4.34 -3.97
C LEU A 75 1.30 3.69 -2.76
N VAL A 76 1.27 4.34 -1.61
CA VAL A 76 1.93 3.86 -0.39
C VAL A 76 0.94 3.06 0.45
N CYS A 77 1.30 1.83 0.76
CA CYS A 77 0.52 0.85 1.49
C CYS A 77 1.25 0.41 2.76
N GLY A 78 0.55 -0.14 3.73
CA GLY A 78 1.16 -0.66 4.96
C GLY A 78 1.27 0.40 6.06
N ASP A 79 2.41 0.46 6.72
CA ASP A 79 2.67 1.33 7.87
C ASP A 79 3.04 2.75 7.40
N THR A 80 2.04 3.56 7.13
CA THR A 80 2.22 4.88 6.47
C THR A 80 2.40 6.05 7.44
N ASP A 81 2.13 5.88 8.73
CA ASP A 81 2.02 7.02 9.68
C ASP A 81 3.31 7.83 9.82
N GLY A 82 4.48 7.18 9.80
CA GLY A 82 5.77 7.86 9.87
C GLY A 82 6.20 8.56 8.58
N LEU A 83 5.61 8.19 7.43
CA LEU A 83 5.95 8.74 6.11
C LEU A 83 5.20 10.03 5.80
N PHE A 84 4.03 10.24 6.38
CA PHE A 84 3.14 11.35 6.09
C PHE A 84 2.92 12.21 7.34
N PRO A 85 3.76 13.23 7.58
CA PRO A 85 3.62 14.13 8.73
C PRO A 85 2.22 14.76 8.79
N GLY A 86 1.64 14.83 9.98
CA GLY A 86 0.31 15.41 10.17
C GLY A 86 -0.83 14.64 9.51
N ARG A 87 -0.60 13.37 9.11
CA ARG A 87 -1.57 12.53 8.36
C ARG A 87 -1.98 13.12 7.01
N SER A 88 -1.06 13.79 6.33
CA SER A 88 -1.32 14.27 4.96
C SER A 88 -1.70 13.12 4.04
N ALA A 89 -2.57 13.39 3.07
CA ALA A 89 -3.00 12.39 2.09
C ALA A 89 -1.96 12.13 0.99
N HIS A 90 -0.97 13.00 0.88
CA HIS A 90 0.13 12.90 -0.10
C HIS A 90 1.43 13.45 0.45
N GLY A 91 2.52 13.04 -0.17
CA GLY A 91 3.86 13.60 -0.01
C GLY A 91 4.46 13.86 -1.38
N GLU A 92 5.05 15.03 -1.57
CA GLU A 92 5.69 15.43 -2.80
C GLU A 92 7.21 15.50 -2.59
N THR A 93 7.94 14.98 -3.55
CA THR A 93 9.39 15.12 -3.62
C THR A 93 9.78 15.54 -5.03
N ARG A 94 11.06 15.86 -5.23
CA ARG A 94 11.56 16.22 -6.56
C ARG A 94 11.35 15.11 -7.62
N HIS A 95 11.32 13.86 -7.19
CA HIS A 95 11.34 12.68 -8.08
C HIS A 95 10.06 11.86 -8.04
N GLY A 96 9.22 12.05 -7.04
CA GLY A 96 8.05 11.22 -6.83
C GLY A 96 6.88 11.92 -6.15
N TRP A 97 5.69 11.44 -6.48
CA TRP A 97 4.43 11.82 -5.85
C TRP A 97 3.86 10.63 -5.11
N TYR A 98 3.86 10.71 -3.79
CA TYR A 98 3.43 9.63 -2.91
C TYR A 98 2.00 9.87 -2.45
N LEU A 99 1.12 8.91 -2.73
CA LEU A 99 -0.29 8.95 -2.33
C LEU A 99 -0.51 7.92 -1.21
N ARG A 100 -1.03 8.39 -0.09
CA ARG A 100 -1.27 7.56 1.09
C ARG A 100 -2.47 6.64 0.87
N GLY A 101 -2.27 5.33 1.07
CA GLY A 101 -3.33 4.35 1.21
C GLY A 101 -3.64 4.12 2.68
N ASP A 102 -4.79 4.62 3.15
CA ASP A 102 -5.14 4.53 4.58
C ASP A 102 -5.54 3.11 5.01
N SER A 103 -6.07 2.32 4.09
CA SER A 103 -6.42 0.92 4.35
C SER A 103 -6.39 0.08 3.08
N ALA A 104 -6.21 -1.23 3.25
CA ALA A 104 -6.21 -2.17 2.14
C ALA A 104 -7.51 -2.12 1.33
N GLU A 105 -8.67 -1.94 1.98
CA GLU A 105 -9.97 -1.85 1.32
C GLU A 105 -10.12 -0.62 0.42
N GLN A 106 -9.41 0.46 0.74
CA GLN A 106 -9.52 1.74 0.03
C GLN A 106 -8.58 1.84 -1.16
N LEU A 107 -7.50 1.06 -1.19
CA LEU A 107 -6.48 1.11 -2.24
C LEU A 107 -7.04 0.94 -3.66
N PRO A 108 -7.93 -0.01 -3.96
CA PRO A 108 -8.52 -0.13 -5.30
C PRO A 108 -9.33 1.10 -5.70
N GLY A 109 -10.01 1.73 -4.73
CA GLY A 109 -10.74 2.99 -4.94
C GLY A 109 -9.82 4.17 -5.25
N LEU A 110 -8.65 4.24 -4.60
CA LEU A 110 -7.61 5.24 -4.89
C LEU A 110 -7.03 5.04 -6.29
N ALA A 111 -6.70 3.80 -6.65
CA ALA A 111 -6.22 3.45 -7.98
C ALA A 111 -7.25 3.79 -9.07
N GLN A 112 -8.54 3.50 -8.84
CA GLN A 112 -9.63 3.87 -9.73
C GLN A 112 -9.74 5.38 -9.91
N TYR A 113 -9.67 6.13 -8.80
CA TYR A 113 -9.75 7.59 -8.82
C TYR A 113 -8.60 8.22 -9.61
N LEU A 114 -7.37 7.76 -9.33
CA LEU A 114 -6.18 8.20 -10.07
C LEU A 114 -6.31 7.90 -11.58
N ALA A 115 -6.70 6.69 -11.94
CA ALA A 115 -6.87 6.29 -13.34
C ALA A 115 -7.95 7.09 -14.09
N ALA A 116 -9.02 7.47 -13.38
CA ALA A 116 -10.09 8.28 -13.96
C ALA A 116 -9.70 9.75 -14.10
N ALA A 117 -9.03 10.32 -13.09
CA ALA A 117 -8.67 11.72 -13.06
C ALA A 117 -7.38 12.03 -13.83
N ARG A 118 -6.43 11.09 -13.88
CA ARG A 118 -5.09 11.24 -14.50
C ARG A 118 -4.71 10.01 -15.32
N PRO A 119 -5.41 9.72 -16.42
CA PRO A 119 -5.16 8.51 -17.22
C PRO A 119 -3.75 8.46 -17.82
N ALA A 120 -3.13 9.60 -18.11
CA ALA A 120 -1.77 9.69 -18.61
C ALA A 120 -0.71 9.19 -17.62
N LEU A 121 -0.96 9.35 -16.31
CA LEU A 121 -0.02 8.98 -15.27
C LEU A 121 -0.10 7.50 -14.85
N VAL A 122 -1.07 6.73 -15.35
CA VAL A 122 -1.27 5.32 -14.98
C VAL A 122 -0.03 4.45 -15.27
N SER A 123 0.73 4.77 -16.31
CA SER A 123 1.97 4.06 -16.65
C SER A 123 3.13 4.32 -15.68
N GLN A 124 3.07 5.41 -14.93
CA GLN A 124 4.07 5.83 -13.94
C GLN A 124 3.74 5.34 -12.53
N VAL A 125 2.59 4.64 -12.36
CA VAL A 125 2.13 4.19 -11.04
C VAL A 125 2.87 2.95 -10.60
N SER A 126 3.41 3.00 -9.39
CA SER A 126 3.96 1.88 -8.64
C SER A 126 3.32 1.77 -7.25
N VAL A 127 3.50 0.64 -6.58
CA VAL A 127 3.00 0.41 -5.23
C VAL A 127 4.16 0.15 -4.28
N LEU A 128 4.27 0.98 -3.25
CA LEU A 128 5.20 0.81 -2.15
C LEU A 128 4.51 0.10 -0.98
N LEU A 129 5.07 -1.00 -0.53
CA LEU A 129 4.74 -1.63 0.75
C LEU A 129 5.69 -1.09 1.82
N ALA A 130 5.16 -0.23 2.67
CA ALA A 130 5.84 0.30 3.85
C ALA A 130 5.67 -0.69 5.01
N VAL A 131 6.76 -1.14 5.60
CA VAL A 131 6.76 -2.09 6.72
C VAL A 131 7.61 -1.55 7.86
N VAL A 132 7.00 -1.44 9.02
CA VAL A 132 7.67 -1.07 10.29
C VAL A 132 7.44 -2.21 11.28
N PRO A 133 8.39 -3.15 11.44
CA PRO A 133 8.21 -4.31 12.30
C PRO A 133 7.90 -3.95 13.76
N GLU A 134 8.35 -2.79 14.22
CA GLU A 134 8.07 -2.26 15.55
C GLU A 134 6.62 -1.83 15.77
N HIS A 135 5.81 -1.68 14.71
CA HIS A 135 4.37 -1.41 14.83
C HIS A 135 3.52 -2.67 15.04
N HIS A 136 4.10 -3.84 14.84
CA HIS A 136 3.38 -5.12 14.90
C HIS A 136 3.69 -5.88 16.19
N PRO A 137 2.65 -6.32 16.92
CA PRO A 137 2.86 -7.11 18.16
C PRO A 137 3.31 -8.54 17.88
N SER A 138 3.11 -9.06 16.66
CA SER A 138 3.48 -10.42 16.28
C SER A 138 3.66 -10.59 14.78
N GLY A 139 4.37 -11.65 14.39
CA GLY A 139 4.53 -12.04 12.97
C GLY A 139 3.20 -12.42 12.30
N GLU A 140 2.25 -12.96 13.05
CA GLU A 140 0.92 -13.27 12.53
C GLU A 140 0.12 -12.01 12.17
N HIS A 141 0.18 -10.97 13.03
CA HIS A 141 -0.43 -9.68 12.77
C HIS A 141 0.13 -9.04 11.50
N LEU A 142 1.46 -9.01 11.35
CA LEU A 142 2.11 -8.53 10.12
C LEU A 142 1.69 -9.36 8.91
N ALA A 143 1.71 -10.68 9.00
CA ALA A 143 1.34 -11.57 7.91
C ALA A 143 -0.12 -11.39 7.45
N GLN A 144 -1.05 -11.16 8.39
CA GLN A 144 -2.44 -10.86 8.06
C GLN A 144 -2.56 -9.52 7.32
N SER A 145 -1.94 -8.46 7.85
CA SER A 145 -1.89 -7.14 7.21
C SER A 145 -1.36 -7.24 5.77
N LEU A 146 -0.23 -7.94 5.57
CA LEU A 146 0.39 -8.13 4.26
C LEU A 146 -0.49 -8.93 3.30
N ARG A 147 -1.25 -9.94 3.78
CA ARG A 147 -2.23 -10.67 2.94
C ARG A 147 -3.35 -9.76 2.44
N ASP A 148 -3.87 -8.89 3.31
CA ASP A 148 -4.93 -7.96 2.95
C ASP A 148 -4.45 -6.92 1.93
N TRP A 149 -3.26 -6.38 2.12
CA TRP A 149 -2.62 -5.49 1.15
C TRP A 149 -2.35 -6.18 -0.19
N ARG A 150 -1.84 -7.42 -0.19
CA ARG A 150 -1.61 -8.20 -1.41
C ARG A 150 -2.90 -8.37 -2.21
N ARG A 151 -4.02 -8.70 -1.55
CA ARG A 151 -5.33 -8.84 -2.19
C ARG A 151 -5.75 -7.54 -2.88
N SER A 152 -5.59 -6.42 -2.20
CA SER A 152 -5.96 -5.10 -2.70
C SER A 152 -5.06 -4.63 -3.84
N ILE A 153 -3.76 -4.90 -3.78
CA ILE A 153 -2.82 -4.61 -4.88
C ILE A 153 -3.20 -5.39 -6.14
N VAL A 154 -3.55 -6.68 -6.01
CA VAL A 154 -4.01 -7.48 -7.14
C VAL A 154 -5.30 -6.93 -7.74
N GLN A 155 -6.22 -6.41 -6.93
CA GLN A 155 -7.45 -5.75 -7.42
C GLN A 155 -7.16 -4.46 -8.20
N CYS A 156 -6.10 -3.72 -7.87
CA CYS A 156 -5.72 -2.51 -8.59
C CYS A 156 -5.39 -2.74 -10.08
N ARG A 157 -5.04 -3.99 -10.47
CA ARG A 157 -4.76 -4.36 -11.87
C ARG A 157 -5.87 -3.97 -12.85
N THR A 158 -7.11 -3.95 -12.36
CA THR A 158 -8.30 -3.61 -13.16
C THR A 158 -8.29 -2.15 -13.62
N TRP A 159 -7.73 -1.28 -12.80
CA TRP A 159 -7.71 0.17 -13.02
C TRP A 159 -6.38 0.68 -13.57
N LEU A 160 -5.28 0.00 -13.27
CA LEU A 160 -3.92 0.42 -13.61
C LEU A 160 -3.35 -0.26 -14.87
N ASN A 161 -4.20 -0.74 -15.78
CA ASN A 161 -3.79 -1.43 -17.02
C ASN A 161 -2.87 -2.63 -16.77
N GLY A 162 -3.15 -3.39 -15.72
CA GLY A 162 -2.40 -4.56 -15.28
C GLY A 162 -1.77 -4.36 -13.90
N LEU A 163 -1.05 -5.38 -13.42
CA LEU A 163 -0.44 -5.35 -12.09
C LEU A 163 0.65 -4.26 -12.02
N PRO A 164 0.55 -3.27 -11.10
CA PRO A 164 1.59 -2.26 -10.96
C PRO A 164 2.90 -2.87 -10.47
N PRO A 165 4.06 -2.26 -10.74
CA PRO A 165 5.31 -2.62 -10.08
C PRO A 165 5.15 -2.49 -8.56
N VAL A 166 5.51 -3.55 -7.83
CA VAL A 166 5.43 -3.58 -6.36
C VAL A 166 6.84 -3.64 -5.80
N TRP A 167 7.09 -2.84 -4.83
CA TRP A 167 8.37 -2.77 -4.12
C TRP A 167 8.14 -2.53 -2.64
N SER A 168 9.13 -2.78 -1.80
CA SER A 168 8.96 -2.68 -0.35
C SER A 168 10.09 -1.91 0.30
N VAL A 169 9.77 -1.25 1.41
CA VAL A 169 10.76 -0.65 2.29
C VAL A 169 10.44 -0.97 3.73
N PHE A 170 11.49 -1.33 4.48
CA PHE A 170 11.45 -1.55 5.91
C PHE A 170 12.11 -0.37 6.61
N TRP A 171 11.42 0.24 7.55
CA TRP A 171 12.00 1.21 8.48
C TRP A 171 12.19 0.55 9.82
N VAL A 172 13.41 0.61 10.35
CA VAL A 172 13.81 -0.14 11.55
C VAL A 172 14.72 0.73 12.39
N THR A 173 14.52 0.73 13.70
CA THR A 173 15.40 1.42 14.64
C THR A 173 16.82 0.84 14.58
N PRO A 174 17.85 1.68 14.40
CA PRO A 174 19.23 1.23 14.34
C PRO A 174 19.71 0.72 15.69
N PRO A 175 20.76 -0.14 15.73
CA PRO A 175 21.36 -0.57 16.98
C PRO A 175 21.90 0.64 17.76
N GLY A 176 21.60 0.68 19.07
CA GLY A 176 22.01 1.78 19.96
C GLY A 176 21.14 3.04 19.88
N GLY A 177 20.03 3.01 19.13
CA GLY A 177 19.04 4.12 19.09
C GLY A 177 19.50 5.40 18.43
N GLN A 178 20.77 5.51 18.05
CA GLN A 178 21.33 6.73 17.44
C GLN A 178 21.27 6.65 15.93
N ALA A 179 20.35 7.39 15.31
CA ALA A 179 20.40 7.69 13.90
C ALA A 179 21.25 8.95 13.69
N ALA A 180 22.56 8.80 13.53
CA ALA A 180 23.39 9.91 13.09
C ALA A 180 23.00 10.37 11.67
N GLU A 181 22.66 9.44 10.79
CA GLU A 181 22.14 9.67 9.44
C GLU A 181 21.32 8.48 9.00
N SER A 182 20.17 8.73 8.32
CA SER A 182 19.34 7.67 7.76
C SER A 182 20.14 6.93 6.68
N ARG A 183 20.49 5.68 6.98
CA ARG A 183 21.25 4.82 6.08
C ARG A 183 20.32 3.87 5.36
N TRP A 184 20.51 3.76 4.07
CA TRP A 184 19.74 2.92 3.20
C TRP A 184 20.53 1.67 2.79
N PHE A 185 19.86 0.52 2.88
CA PHE A 185 20.31 -0.71 2.24
C PHE A 185 19.28 -1.07 1.17
N THR A 186 19.74 -1.30 -0.07
CA THR A 186 18.83 -1.44 -1.20
C THR A 186 19.18 -2.66 -2.04
N ILE A 187 18.14 -3.32 -2.55
CA ILE A 187 18.24 -4.37 -3.56
C ILE A 187 17.41 -3.89 -4.75
N THR A 188 18.08 -3.75 -5.89
CA THR A 188 17.46 -3.29 -7.13
C THR A 188 17.81 -4.21 -8.29
N PRO A 189 17.00 -4.30 -9.36
CA PRO A 189 17.29 -5.15 -10.50
C PRO A 189 18.54 -4.71 -11.30
N GLU A 190 18.91 -3.44 -11.19
CA GLU A 190 20.03 -2.86 -11.95
C GLU A 190 21.39 -3.23 -11.37
N ARG A 191 21.44 -3.59 -10.09
CA ARG A 191 22.69 -3.87 -9.38
C ARG A 191 22.62 -5.18 -8.63
N ALA A 192 23.58 -6.04 -8.88
CA ALA A 192 23.66 -7.32 -8.19
C ALA A 192 23.96 -7.12 -6.69
N GLY A 193 23.19 -7.82 -5.85
CA GLY A 193 23.38 -7.85 -4.42
C GLY A 193 22.89 -6.60 -3.68
N LEU A 194 23.17 -6.59 -2.38
CA LEU A 194 22.78 -5.52 -1.48
C LEU A 194 23.74 -4.33 -1.60
N GLN A 195 23.17 -3.16 -1.77
CA GLN A 195 23.90 -1.88 -1.83
C GLN A 195 23.66 -1.07 -0.57
N VAL A 196 24.64 -0.29 -0.17
CA VAL A 196 24.52 0.70 0.92
C VAL A 196 24.58 2.09 0.32
N GLN A 197 23.69 2.97 0.77
CA GLN A 197 23.67 4.35 0.33
C GLN A 197 23.42 5.29 1.51
N LEU A 198 24.24 6.30 1.64
CA LEU A 198 24.03 7.46 2.49
C LEU A 198 23.47 8.61 1.64
N LYS A 199 22.73 9.49 2.27
CA LYS A 199 22.16 10.66 1.58
C LYS A 199 23.27 11.48 0.90
N GLY A 200 23.13 11.71 -0.41
CA GLY A 200 24.11 12.47 -1.20
C GLY A 200 25.35 11.69 -1.63
N GLN A 201 25.47 10.41 -1.29
CA GLN A 201 26.59 9.55 -1.73
C GLN A 201 26.13 8.55 -2.80
N ALA A 202 27.09 8.11 -3.61
CA ALA A 202 26.84 7.03 -4.56
C ALA A 202 26.63 5.71 -3.80
N PRO A 203 25.74 4.83 -4.29
CA PRO A 203 25.56 3.52 -3.69
C PRO A 203 26.79 2.66 -3.87
N GLN A 204 27.18 1.93 -2.82
CA GLN A 204 28.31 1.02 -2.78
C GLN A 204 27.88 -0.38 -2.34
N ALA A 205 28.61 -1.41 -2.75
CA ALA A 205 28.35 -2.77 -2.32
C ALA A 205 28.61 -2.92 -0.81
N VAL A 206 27.76 -3.71 -0.12
CA VAL A 206 27.90 -3.99 1.32
C VAL A 206 29.30 -4.48 1.69
N ALA A 207 29.93 -5.32 0.87
CA ALA A 207 31.28 -5.83 1.14
C ALA A 207 32.35 -4.72 1.18
N GLY A 208 32.21 -3.67 0.37
CA GLY A 208 33.06 -2.47 0.43
C GLY A 208 32.82 -1.70 1.71
N TRP A 209 31.55 -1.40 1.98
CA TRP A 209 31.14 -0.68 3.18
C TRP A 209 31.53 -1.37 4.49
N GLN A 210 31.50 -2.71 4.55
CA GLN A 210 31.92 -3.48 5.74
C GLN A 210 33.42 -3.31 6.06
N ARG A 211 34.26 -3.04 5.06
CA ARG A 211 35.70 -2.81 5.25
C ARG A 211 36.00 -1.42 5.80
N GLU A 212 35.05 -0.51 5.66
CA GLU A 212 35.19 0.88 6.10
C GLU A 212 34.67 1.05 7.52
N GLY A 213 35.40 1.71 8.39
CA GLY A 213 34.99 2.07 9.74
C GLY A 213 35.37 1.04 10.81
N SER A 214 34.80 1.19 12.01
CA SER A 214 35.11 0.33 13.17
C SER A 214 34.53 -1.08 13.00
N PRO A 215 35.33 -2.15 13.17
CA PRO A 215 34.86 -3.52 13.04
C PRO A 215 33.67 -3.85 13.96
N ALA A 216 33.70 -3.38 15.21
CA ALA A 216 32.61 -3.64 16.16
C ALA A 216 31.28 -3.00 15.73
N SER A 217 31.32 -1.74 15.26
CA SER A 217 30.14 -1.05 14.75
C SER A 217 29.59 -1.74 13.49
N ARG A 218 30.49 -2.16 12.60
CA ARG A 218 30.10 -2.87 11.37
C ARG A 218 29.50 -4.24 11.65
N LEU A 219 30.05 -4.96 12.61
CA LEU A 219 29.51 -6.25 13.04
C LEU A 219 28.07 -6.08 13.57
N HIS A 220 27.83 -5.12 14.48
CA HIS A 220 26.49 -4.84 14.99
C HIS A 220 25.49 -4.50 13.88
N GLN A 221 25.86 -3.62 12.97
CA GLN A 221 25.01 -3.23 11.84
C GLN A 221 24.73 -4.38 10.88
N THR A 222 25.71 -5.25 10.67
CA THR A 222 25.57 -6.46 9.84
C THR A 222 24.60 -7.47 10.49
N LEU A 223 24.69 -7.69 11.79
CA LEU A 223 23.77 -8.56 12.51
C LEU A 223 22.32 -8.03 12.47
N TRP A 224 22.13 -6.72 12.62
CA TRP A 224 20.83 -6.06 12.44
C TRP A 224 20.29 -6.25 11.02
N LEU A 225 21.14 -6.02 10.02
CA LEU A 225 20.80 -6.19 8.62
C LEU A 225 20.41 -7.63 8.29
N GLU A 226 21.16 -8.62 8.77
CA GLU A 226 20.85 -10.04 8.60
C GLU A 226 19.52 -10.40 9.25
N SER A 227 19.24 -9.87 10.43
CA SER A 227 18.00 -10.10 11.15
C SER A 227 16.78 -9.54 10.41
N ILE A 228 16.89 -8.32 9.84
CA ILE A 228 15.79 -7.73 9.08
C ILE A 228 15.60 -8.39 7.72
N LEU A 229 16.67 -8.82 7.06
CA LEU A 229 16.58 -9.58 5.81
C LEU A 229 15.91 -10.93 6.03
N THR A 230 16.23 -11.62 7.12
CA THR A 230 15.57 -12.88 7.51
C THR A 230 14.08 -12.67 7.78
N LEU A 231 13.72 -11.60 8.49
CA LEU A 231 12.33 -11.22 8.72
C LEU A 231 11.62 -10.92 7.41
N ALA A 232 12.23 -10.12 6.55
CA ALA A 232 11.67 -9.72 5.25
C ALA A 232 11.45 -10.94 4.32
N GLU A 233 12.39 -11.88 4.28
CA GLU A 233 12.25 -13.11 3.49
C GLU A 233 11.09 -13.96 3.99
N ASN A 234 10.97 -14.14 5.30
CA ASN A 234 9.94 -14.99 5.90
C ASN A 234 8.54 -14.34 5.89
N ALA A 235 8.44 -13.06 6.21
CA ALA A 235 7.15 -12.37 6.35
C ALA A 235 6.60 -11.83 5.03
N LEU A 236 7.48 -11.44 4.08
CA LEU A 236 7.07 -10.75 2.87
C LEU A 236 7.49 -11.47 1.58
N PHE A 237 8.78 -11.69 1.35
CA PHE A 237 9.25 -12.13 0.04
C PHE A 237 8.78 -13.54 -0.32
N ARG A 238 8.96 -14.49 0.59
CA ARG A 238 8.52 -15.87 0.39
C ARG A 238 6.99 -15.98 0.27
N PRO A 239 6.15 -15.41 1.16
CA PRO A 239 4.70 -15.44 1.00
C PRO A 239 4.19 -14.78 -0.27
N PHE A 240 4.83 -13.69 -0.73
CA PHE A 240 4.40 -12.97 -1.93
C PHE A 240 4.74 -13.72 -3.22
N ARG A 241 5.88 -14.41 -3.27
CA ARG A 241 6.24 -15.28 -4.41
C ARG A 241 5.40 -16.56 -4.46
N ALA A 242 4.92 -17.03 -3.32
CA ALA A 242 4.12 -18.25 -3.26
C ALA A 242 2.78 -18.08 -4.00
N ARG A 243 2.43 -19.07 -4.83
CA ARG A 243 1.11 -19.16 -5.44
C ARG A 243 0.09 -19.56 -4.37
N GLN A 244 -0.93 -18.75 -4.19
CA GLN A 244 -2.08 -19.07 -3.34
C GLN A 244 -3.31 -19.29 -4.22
N ALA A 245 -4.30 -20.05 -3.73
CA ALA A 245 -5.46 -20.46 -4.52
C ALA A 245 -6.19 -19.30 -5.23
N GLU A 246 -6.27 -18.14 -4.57
CA GLU A 246 -7.03 -16.98 -5.06
C GLU A 246 -6.13 -15.79 -5.50
N LEU A 247 -4.82 -15.87 -5.25
CA LEU A 247 -3.91 -14.74 -5.48
C LEU A 247 -2.71 -15.16 -6.34
N PRO A 248 -2.46 -14.44 -7.45
CA PRO A 248 -1.26 -14.66 -8.24
C PRO A 248 0.00 -14.34 -7.43
N PRO A 249 1.15 -14.93 -7.78
CA PRO A 249 2.42 -14.52 -7.20
C PRO A 249 2.72 -13.06 -7.52
N LEU A 250 3.22 -12.33 -6.51
CA LEU A 250 3.67 -10.95 -6.62
C LEU A 250 5.19 -10.92 -6.48
N ASN A 251 5.88 -10.55 -7.55
CA ASN A 251 7.32 -10.33 -7.50
C ASN A 251 7.59 -8.86 -7.13
N LEU A 252 8.33 -8.66 -6.05
CA LEU A 252 8.81 -7.34 -5.70
C LEU A 252 9.96 -6.95 -6.63
N CYS A 253 9.84 -5.78 -7.27
CA CYS A 253 10.84 -5.31 -8.23
C CYS A 253 12.05 -4.65 -7.56
N ALA A 254 11.88 -4.13 -6.34
CA ALA A 254 12.95 -3.55 -5.54
C ALA A 254 12.64 -3.69 -4.05
N ALA A 255 13.65 -3.63 -3.21
CA ALA A 255 13.49 -3.60 -1.77
C ALA A 255 14.48 -2.62 -1.13
N GLY A 256 14.07 -1.97 -0.04
CA GLY A 256 14.89 -1.08 0.76
C GLY A 256 14.76 -1.34 2.25
N ILE A 257 15.82 -1.07 2.98
CA ILE A 257 15.84 -1.01 4.45
C ILE A 257 16.41 0.34 4.83
N CYS A 258 15.68 1.09 5.63
CA CYS A 258 16.12 2.36 6.18
C CYS A 258 16.30 2.25 7.68
N LEU A 259 17.52 2.45 8.14
CA LEU A 259 17.80 2.52 9.57
C LEU A 259 17.48 3.92 10.07
N THR A 260 16.36 4.05 10.78
CA THR A 260 15.87 5.30 11.38
C THR A 260 15.06 4.98 12.63
N PRO A 261 15.10 5.81 13.69
CA PRO A 261 14.27 5.61 14.87
C PRO A 261 12.78 5.65 14.52
N VAL A 262 12.05 4.62 14.92
CA VAL A 262 10.62 4.51 14.68
C VAL A 262 9.85 4.45 16.00
N ALA A 263 8.58 4.86 15.99
CA ALA A 263 7.69 4.64 17.11
C ALA A 263 7.42 3.13 17.26
N ALA A 264 7.57 2.61 18.47
CA ALA A 264 7.47 1.17 18.69
C ALA A 264 6.34 0.86 19.68
N VAL A 265 5.59 -0.23 19.42
CA VAL A 265 4.69 -0.83 20.41
C VAL A 265 5.49 -1.70 21.36
N ALA A 266 5.00 -1.85 22.59
CA ALA A 266 5.66 -2.72 23.57
C ALA A 266 5.68 -4.18 23.11
N ASN A 267 6.79 -4.88 23.33
CA ASN A 267 6.99 -6.28 22.97
C ASN A 267 6.67 -6.57 21.48
N ASN A 268 7.18 -5.69 20.61
CA ASN A 268 6.92 -5.76 19.18
C ASN A 268 7.68 -6.90 18.48
N LEU A 269 7.29 -7.16 17.24
CA LEU A 269 7.86 -8.20 16.39
C LEU A 269 9.38 -8.06 16.22
N TRP A 270 9.88 -6.83 16.08
CA TRP A 270 11.32 -6.60 15.92
C TRP A 270 12.10 -6.97 17.16
N GLN A 271 11.62 -6.62 18.36
CA GLN A 271 12.24 -7.04 19.63
C GLN A 271 12.23 -8.55 19.77
N GLN A 272 11.11 -9.21 19.44
CA GLN A 272 11.02 -10.67 19.48
C GLN A 272 12.00 -11.33 18.51
N GLN A 273 12.12 -10.80 17.28
CA GLN A 273 13.04 -11.31 16.28
C GLN A 273 14.50 -11.20 16.72
N ILE A 274 14.90 -10.04 17.23
CA ILE A 274 16.25 -9.84 17.74
C ILE A 274 16.53 -10.73 18.96
N ALA A 275 15.60 -10.81 19.91
CA ALA A 275 15.76 -11.67 21.07
C ALA A 275 15.90 -13.15 20.69
N ALA A 276 15.16 -13.62 19.69
CA ALA A 276 15.25 -15.00 19.21
C ALA A 276 16.60 -15.32 18.55
N ILE A 277 17.21 -14.36 17.85
CA ILE A 277 18.48 -14.57 17.13
C ILE A 277 19.69 -14.33 18.04
N THR A 278 19.64 -13.27 18.86
CA THR A 278 20.81 -12.77 19.60
C THR A 278 20.73 -12.96 21.10
N THR A 279 19.58 -13.36 21.64
CA THR A 279 19.24 -13.37 23.08
C THR A 279 19.33 -12.00 23.76
N LEU A 280 19.44 -10.91 22.98
CA LEU A 280 19.50 -9.54 23.47
C LEU A 280 18.10 -8.90 23.34
N SER A 281 17.76 -8.03 24.27
CA SER A 281 16.55 -7.22 24.19
C SER A 281 16.93 -5.82 23.73
N PRO A 282 16.59 -5.41 22.50
CA PRO A 282 16.84 -4.05 22.04
C PRO A 282 16.01 -3.05 22.86
N GLY A 283 16.64 -1.98 23.31
CA GLY A 283 15.97 -0.89 24.00
C GLY A 283 15.12 -0.07 23.03
N ASN A 284 14.05 0.56 23.54
CA ASN A 284 13.14 1.43 22.80
C ASN A 284 13.41 2.93 23.07
N ASP A 285 14.61 3.31 23.44
CA ASP A 285 14.92 4.63 24.00
C ASP A 285 15.07 5.75 22.95
N ALA A 286 14.97 5.41 21.66
CA ALA A 286 15.10 6.41 20.60
C ALA A 286 13.80 7.19 20.39
N ALA A 287 13.91 8.52 20.40
CA ALA A 287 12.80 9.39 20.04
C ALA A 287 12.44 9.16 18.55
N PRO A 288 11.18 8.81 18.24
CA PRO A 288 10.77 8.58 16.86
C PRO A 288 10.84 9.85 16.02
N GLY A 289 11.33 9.71 14.80
CA GLY A 289 11.42 10.79 13.80
C GLY A 289 10.54 10.52 12.59
N PRO A 290 10.40 11.51 11.69
CA PRO A 290 9.72 11.28 10.42
C PRO A 290 10.54 10.29 9.57
N HIS A 291 9.85 9.36 8.94
CA HIS A 291 10.50 8.40 8.05
C HIS A 291 10.86 9.08 6.72
N PRO A 292 12.11 8.97 6.25
CA PRO A 292 12.49 9.53 4.96
C PRO A 292 11.78 8.77 3.83
N LEU A 293 11.29 9.51 2.83
CA LEU A 293 10.71 8.93 1.63
C LEU A 293 11.81 8.27 0.76
N PRO A 294 11.53 7.11 0.14
CA PRO A 294 12.53 6.29 -0.54
C PRO A 294 12.79 6.71 -1.98
N ASP A 295 13.05 7.99 -2.23
CA ASP A 295 13.27 8.55 -3.57
C ASP A 295 14.42 7.89 -4.33
N LEU A 296 15.41 7.41 -3.59
CA LEU A 296 16.59 6.75 -4.17
C LEU A 296 16.26 5.45 -4.94
N LEU A 297 15.13 4.82 -4.64
CA LEU A 297 14.67 3.62 -5.34
C LEU A 297 13.83 3.92 -6.58
N LEU A 298 13.31 5.14 -6.72
CA LEU A 298 12.39 5.49 -7.83
C LEU A 298 13.02 5.33 -9.20
N SER A 299 14.31 5.64 -9.34
CA SER A 299 15.05 5.51 -10.61
C SER A 299 15.20 4.07 -11.08
N SER A 300 15.18 3.11 -10.15
CA SER A 300 15.33 1.68 -10.45
C SER A 300 14.00 0.95 -10.68
N LEU A 301 12.89 1.64 -10.55
CA LEU A 301 11.58 1.04 -10.79
C LEU A 301 11.30 0.91 -12.29
N PRO A 302 10.76 -0.23 -12.73
CA PRO A 302 10.44 -0.44 -14.13
C PRO A 302 9.36 0.53 -14.59
N HIS A 303 9.68 1.37 -15.58
CA HIS A 303 8.71 2.23 -16.25
C HIS A 303 7.84 1.36 -17.17
N ARG A 304 6.54 1.43 -16.98
CA ARG A 304 5.60 0.78 -17.88
C ARG A 304 5.41 1.66 -19.11
N HIS A 305 5.79 1.18 -20.27
CA HIS A 305 5.33 1.76 -21.52
C HIS A 305 3.84 1.39 -21.66
N GLY A 306 2.97 2.29 -21.19
CA GLY A 306 1.53 2.10 -21.30
C GLY A 306 1.11 2.15 -22.76
N VAL A 307 0.67 1.04 -23.30
CA VAL A 307 -0.19 1.08 -24.50
C VAL A 307 -1.45 1.80 -24.04
N SER A 308 -1.61 3.03 -24.49
CA SER A 308 -2.75 3.88 -24.15
C SER A 308 -4.04 3.10 -24.40
N ARG A 309 -5.02 3.22 -23.51
CA ARG A 309 -6.33 2.58 -23.66
C ARG A 309 -6.93 2.88 -25.05
N ARG A 310 -6.69 4.08 -25.58
CA ARG A 310 -7.03 4.49 -26.95
C ARG A 310 -6.35 3.63 -28.03
N MET A 311 -5.07 3.27 -27.86
CA MET A 311 -4.36 2.37 -28.80
C MET A 311 -4.89 0.94 -28.72
N ARG A 312 -5.26 0.48 -27.52
CA ARG A 312 -5.83 -0.86 -27.34
C ARG A 312 -7.25 -0.95 -27.91
N ASP A 313 -8.06 0.08 -27.70
CA ASP A 313 -9.42 0.16 -28.24
C ASP A 313 -9.40 0.38 -29.76
N ALA A 314 -8.44 1.15 -30.28
CA ALA A 314 -8.19 1.26 -31.72
C ALA A 314 -7.66 -0.03 -32.33
N GLY A 315 -6.80 -0.76 -31.63
CA GLY A 315 -6.32 -2.09 -32.06
C GLY A 315 -7.42 -3.14 -32.08
N LEU A 316 -8.31 -3.12 -31.10
CA LEU A 316 -9.48 -4.02 -31.04
C LEU A 316 -10.50 -3.67 -32.14
N SER A 317 -10.79 -2.41 -32.37
CA SER A 317 -11.71 -1.97 -33.45
C SER A 317 -11.13 -2.26 -34.83
N ALA A 318 -9.82 -2.07 -35.04
CA ALA A 318 -9.15 -2.46 -36.28
C ALA A 318 -9.14 -3.99 -36.49
N GLY A 319 -8.89 -4.77 -35.43
CA GLY A 319 -8.91 -6.25 -35.46
C GLY A 319 -10.30 -6.80 -35.79
N VAL A 320 -11.35 -6.24 -35.20
CA VAL A 320 -12.74 -6.61 -35.50
C VAL A 320 -13.10 -6.20 -36.95
N GLY A 321 -12.67 -5.00 -37.40
CA GLY A 321 -12.86 -4.56 -38.80
C GLY A 321 -12.17 -5.49 -39.80
N PHE A 322 -10.96 -5.96 -39.52
CA PHE A 322 -10.23 -6.91 -40.36
C PHE A 322 -10.91 -8.30 -40.37
N LEU A 323 -11.49 -8.73 -39.25
CA LEU A 323 -12.23 -10.02 -39.20
C LEU A 323 -13.52 -9.98 -40.03
N PHE A 324 -14.23 -8.84 -40.04
CA PHE A 324 -15.40 -8.63 -40.88
C PHE A 324 -15.05 -8.55 -42.38
N LEU A 325 -13.91 -7.97 -42.74
CA LEU A 325 -13.43 -7.91 -44.13
C LEU A 325 -12.90 -9.26 -44.63
N ALA A 326 -12.43 -10.13 -43.75
CA ALA A 326 -11.97 -11.48 -44.11
C ALA A 326 -13.12 -12.51 -44.22
N LEU A 327 -14.30 -12.19 -43.72
CA LEU A 327 -15.51 -13.01 -43.74
C LEU A 327 -16.53 -12.57 -44.81
N ALA A 328 -16.29 -11.46 -45.49
CA ALA A 328 -17.05 -10.96 -46.61
C ALA A 328 -16.37 -11.32 -47.97
#